data_a7ed276ac551b1304b84186ba32fb835
#
_entry.id   a7ed276ac551b1304b84186ba32fb835
#
_cell.length_a   1.000
_cell.length_b   1.000
_cell.length_c   1.000
_cell.angle_alpha   90.00
_cell.angle_beta   90.00
_cell.angle_gamma   90.00
#
_symmetry.space_group_name_H-M   'P 1'
#
loop_
_entity.id
_entity.type
_entity.pdbx_description
1 polymer ?
#
loop_
_entity_poly.entity_id
_entity_poly.type
_entity_poly.pdbx_seq_one_letter_code
_entity_poly.pdbx_strand_id
1 'polypeptide(L)'
;MLREIAGSALVLGVAMWGPALSGPAVHAAESAAGTTGLDPLLAAAYTFAEREAHGQGVPLWIVSGYRTPEEQEQLWEQGIATHGSPDTARRWVLPPNESTHVQGRAIDVGPEQGARWLEANGTRWGLCRTYENEWWHFELVTVPGGTCPPRLPDASDR
;
A
#
# COMPACT_ATOMS: atom_id res chain seq x y z
N MET A 1 19.42 87.56 -15.98
CA MET A 1 18.30 86.70 -15.69
C MET A 1 18.57 85.36 -16.41
N LEU A 2 19.18 84.40 -15.73
CA LEU A 2 19.45 83.08 -16.27
C LEU A 2 18.41 82.09 -15.66
N ARG A 3 17.71 81.37 -16.48
CA ARG A 3 16.85 80.29 -16.08
C ARG A 3 17.62 78.94 -16.24
N GLU A 4 17.81 78.26 -15.15
CA GLU A 4 18.35 76.93 -15.13
C GLU A 4 17.24 75.90 -15.54
N ILE A 5 17.61 75.05 -16.46
CA ILE A 5 16.75 73.95 -16.88
C ILE A 5 17.29 72.67 -16.23
N ALA A 6 16.56 72.16 -15.26
CA ALA A 6 16.87 70.87 -14.63
C ALA A 6 16.46 69.72 -15.54
N GLY A 7 17.44 68.94 -16.02
CA GLY A 7 17.23 67.72 -16.77
C GLY A 7 17.03 66.55 -15.82
N SER A 8 15.82 65.94 -15.83
CA SER A 8 15.53 64.68 -15.14
C SER A 8 15.99 63.51 -15.99
N ALA A 9 16.97 62.76 -15.54
CA ALA A 9 17.38 61.48 -16.13
C ALA A 9 16.42 60.37 -15.70
N LEU A 10 15.71 59.80 -16.66
CA LEU A 10 14.85 58.63 -16.48
C LEU A 10 15.73 57.38 -16.53
N VAL A 11 15.93 56.71 -15.39
CA VAL A 11 16.60 55.42 -15.35
C VAL A 11 15.55 54.31 -15.64
N LEU A 12 15.62 53.75 -16.85
CA LEU A 12 14.86 52.58 -17.25
C LEU A 12 15.50 51.34 -16.61
N GLY A 13 14.90 50.83 -15.53
CA GLY A 13 15.25 49.57 -14.94
C GLY A 13 14.75 48.43 -15.83
N VAL A 14 15.65 47.70 -16.49
CA VAL A 14 15.34 46.48 -17.23
C VAL A 14 15.19 45.35 -16.21
N ALA A 15 13.95 44.94 -15.92
CA ALA A 15 13.67 43.75 -15.15
C ALA A 15 13.97 42.52 -16.01
N MET A 16 15.07 41.83 -15.71
CA MET A 16 15.41 40.55 -16.27
C MET A 16 14.51 39.49 -15.64
N TRP A 17 13.45 39.11 -16.31
CA TRP A 17 12.69 37.91 -15.98
C TRP A 17 13.43 36.72 -16.62
N GLY A 18 14.20 36.00 -15.77
CA GLY A 18 14.72 34.70 -16.15
C GLY A 18 13.59 33.67 -16.26
N PRO A 19 13.63 32.73 -17.21
CA PRO A 19 12.65 31.68 -17.26
C PRO A 19 12.75 30.84 -15.98
N ALA A 20 11.64 30.76 -15.22
CA ALA A 20 11.51 29.82 -14.13
C ALA A 20 11.59 28.40 -14.72
N LEU A 21 12.66 27.67 -14.41
CA LEU A 21 12.79 26.25 -14.73
C LEU A 21 11.77 25.50 -13.88
N SER A 22 10.56 25.34 -14.43
CA SER A 22 9.58 24.40 -13.88
C SER A 22 10.12 22.99 -14.13
N GLY A 23 10.85 22.44 -13.15
CA GLY A 23 11.19 21.02 -13.15
C GLY A 23 9.89 20.18 -13.21
N PRO A 24 9.96 18.94 -13.73
CA PRO A 24 8.79 18.07 -13.75
C PRO A 24 8.29 17.93 -12.30
N ALA A 25 7.02 18.28 -12.09
CA ALA A 25 6.36 18.04 -10.82
C ALA A 25 6.37 16.54 -10.58
N VAL A 26 7.16 16.07 -9.61
CA VAL A 26 7.08 14.69 -9.11
C VAL A 26 5.74 14.59 -8.39
N HIS A 27 4.71 14.17 -9.15
CA HIS A 27 3.45 13.78 -8.54
C HIS A 27 3.76 12.58 -7.65
N ALA A 28 3.61 12.76 -6.34
CA ALA A 28 3.58 11.62 -5.43
C ALA A 28 2.51 10.66 -5.95
N ALA A 29 2.86 9.40 -6.13
CA ALA A 29 1.91 8.42 -6.59
C ALA A 29 0.73 8.39 -5.61
N GLU A 30 -0.48 8.61 -6.14
CA GLU A 30 -1.69 8.46 -5.33
C GLU A 30 -1.74 7.04 -4.78
N SER A 31 -2.00 6.91 -3.48
CA SER A 31 -2.07 5.60 -2.82
C SER A 31 -3.25 4.80 -3.36
N ALA A 32 -3.07 3.49 -3.54
CA ALA A 32 -4.13 2.58 -3.92
C ALA A 32 -5.30 2.61 -2.94
N ALA A 33 -6.50 2.32 -3.40
CA ALA A 33 -7.68 2.21 -2.54
C ALA A 33 -7.51 1.06 -1.52
N GLY A 34 -8.03 1.23 -0.31
CA GLY A 34 -7.95 0.23 0.75
C GLY A 34 -6.64 0.22 1.55
N THR A 35 -5.70 1.14 1.27
CA THR A 35 -4.41 1.22 1.99
C THR A 35 -4.46 2.02 3.29
N THR A 36 -5.60 2.64 3.62
CA THR A 36 -5.77 3.41 4.87
C THR A 36 -5.54 2.51 6.09
N GLY A 37 -4.71 2.96 7.04
CA GLY A 37 -4.39 2.23 8.26
C GLY A 37 -3.32 1.13 8.12
N LEU A 38 -2.84 0.87 6.89
CA LEU A 38 -1.71 -0.04 6.68
C LEU A 38 -0.39 0.58 7.09
N ASP A 39 0.58 -0.29 7.41
CA ASP A 39 1.98 0.10 7.50
C ASP A 39 2.38 0.85 6.22
N PRO A 40 3.07 2.02 6.32
CA PRO A 40 3.40 2.85 5.15
C PRO A 40 4.21 2.12 4.07
N LEU A 41 5.09 1.18 4.45
CA LEU A 41 5.89 0.41 3.48
C LEU A 41 5.02 -0.62 2.76
N LEU A 42 4.10 -1.29 3.48
CA LEU A 42 3.14 -2.20 2.86
C LEU A 42 2.20 -1.44 1.90
N ALA A 43 1.67 -0.28 2.32
CA ALA A 43 0.82 0.55 1.49
C ALA A 43 1.52 1.00 0.20
N ALA A 44 2.79 1.43 0.30
CA ALA A 44 3.59 1.82 -0.86
C ALA A 44 3.88 0.62 -1.78
N ALA A 45 4.35 -0.51 -1.22
CA ALA A 45 4.64 -1.73 -1.96
C ALA A 45 3.42 -2.20 -2.76
N TYR A 46 2.26 -2.25 -2.12
CA TYR A 46 1.01 -2.64 -2.77
C TYR A 46 0.59 -1.64 -3.86
N THR A 47 0.68 -0.33 -3.61
CA THR A 47 0.34 0.70 -4.59
C THR A 47 1.13 0.56 -5.89
N PHE A 48 2.43 0.24 -5.80
CA PHE A 48 3.25 -0.01 -6.98
C PHE A 48 2.87 -1.31 -7.68
N ALA A 49 2.59 -2.38 -6.92
CA ALA A 49 2.17 -3.67 -7.47
C ALA A 49 0.83 -3.57 -8.21
N GLU A 50 -0.17 -2.92 -7.59
CA GLU A 50 -1.50 -2.71 -8.19
C GLU A 50 -1.40 -1.92 -9.51
N ARG A 51 -0.61 -0.83 -9.54
CA ARG A 51 -0.40 -0.04 -10.74
C ARG A 51 0.21 -0.87 -11.87
N GLU A 52 1.21 -1.69 -11.56
CA GLU A 52 1.84 -2.58 -12.54
C GLU A 52 0.85 -3.63 -13.07
N ALA A 53 0.06 -4.25 -12.17
CA ALA A 53 -0.99 -5.20 -12.54
C ALA A 53 -2.01 -4.56 -13.49
N HIS A 54 -2.51 -3.38 -13.16
CA HIS A 54 -3.47 -2.63 -13.98
C HIS A 54 -2.84 -2.23 -15.33
N GLY A 55 -1.57 -1.83 -15.36
CA GLY A 55 -0.83 -1.56 -16.60
C GLY A 55 -0.73 -2.76 -17.53
N GLN A 56 -0.79 -3.97 -17.00
CA GLN A 56 -0.83 -5.23 -17.73
C GLN A 56 -2.26 -5.75 -17.99
N GLY A 57 -3.29 -4.98 -17.64
CA GLY A 57 -4.69 -5.37 -17.80
C GLY A 57 -5.17 -6.42 -16.79
N VAL A 58 -4.43 -6.62 -15.68
CA VAL A 58 -4.80 -7.56 -14.63
C VAL A 58 -5.57 -6.83 -13.54
N PRO A 59 -6.82 -7.21 -13.24
CA PRO A 59 -7.59 -6.64 -12.13
C PRO A 59 -6.96 -7.05 -10.80
N LEU A 60 -6.72 -6.09 -9.92
CA LEU A 60 -6.19 -6.31 -8.58
C LEU A 60 -6.72 -5.19 -7.66
N TRP A 61 -7.27 -5.55 -6.51
CA TRP A 61 -7.70 -4.60 -5.47
C TRP A 61 -7.61 -5.23 -4.09
N ILE A 62 -7.54 -4.38 -3.05
CA ILE A 62 -7.64 -4.82 -1.67
C ILE A 62 -9.10 -5.11 -1.34
N VAL A 63 -9.38 -6.31 -0.87
CA VAL A 63 -10.68 -6.74 -0.33
C VAL A 63 -10.76 -6.43 1.16
N SER A 64 -9.66 -6.64 1.90
CA SER A 64 -9.54 -6.33 3.33
C SER A 64 -8.10 -5.90 3.64
N GLY A 65 -7.95 -4.74 4.25
CA GLY A 65 -6.65 -4.20 4.69
C GLY A 65 -6.56 -4.16 6.21
N TYR A 66 -6.31 -2.95 6.77
CA TYR A 66 -6.35 -2.74 8.21
C TYR A 66 -7.74 -3.02 8.76
N ARG A 67 -7.79 -3.66 9.93
CA ARG A 67 -9.00 -3.91 10.70
C ARG A 67 -8.81 -3.37 12.12
N THR A 68 -9.84 -2.74 12.68
CA THR A 68 -9.80 -2.38 14.10
C THR A 68 -9.84 -3.65 14.98
N PRO A 69 -9.36 -3.57 16.24
CA PRO A 69 -9.49 -4.69 17.17
C PRO A 69 -10.93 -5.18 17.32
N GLU A 70 -11.90 -4.28 17.31
CA GLU A 70 -13.33 -4.58 17.43
C GLU A 70 -13.87 -5.35 16.20
N GLU A 71 -13.49 -4.94 15.01
CA GLU A 71 -13.85 -5.65 13.77
C GLU A 71 -13.23 -7.06 13.77
N GLN A 72 -11.98 -7.18 14.18
CA GLN A 72 -11.30 -8.47 14.22
C GLN A 72 -11.89 -9.38 15.31
N GLU A 73 -12.33 -8.84 16.45
CA GLU A 73 -13.02 -9.63 17.50
C GLU A 73 -14.33 -10.22 16.96
N GLN A 74 -15.12 -9.43 16.23
CA GLN A 74 -16.34 -9.93 15.60
C GLN A 74 -16.06 -11.06 14.60
N LEU A 75 -15.00 -10.93 13.80
CA LEU A 75 -14.56 -11.99 12.86
C LEU A 75 -14.09 -13.23 13.61
N TRP A 76 -13.39 -13.06 14.73
CA TRP A 76 -12.93 -14.15 15.58
C TRP A 76 -14.11 -14.93 16.20
N GLU A 77 -15.09 -14.23 16.78
CA GLU A 77 -16.31 -14.85 17.32
C GLU A 77 -17.10 -15.59 16.23
N GLN A 78 -17.24 -14.99 15.04
CA GLN A 78 -17.86 -15.64 13.88
C GLN A 78 -17.07 -16.88 13.43
N GLY A 79 -15.75 -16.81 13.44
CA GLY A 79 -14.86 -17.94 13.15
C GLY A 79 -15.08 -19.10 14.10
N ILE A 80 -15.15 -18.83 15.41
CA ILE A 80 -15.45 -19.87 16.42
C ILE A 80 -16.83 -20.48 16.19
N ALA A 81 -17.85 -19.66 15.92
CA ALA A 81 -19.19 -20.14 15.64
C ALA A 81 -19.26 -21.03 14.37
N THR A 82 -18.47 -20.68 13.35
CA THR A 82 -18.43 -21.38 12.07
C THR A 82 -17.63 -22.69 12.17
N HIS A 83 -16.51 -22.69 12.87
CA HIS A 83 -15.57 -23.81 12.91
C HIS A 83 -15.66 -24.66 14.17
N GLY A 84 -16.53 -24.28 15.13
CA GLY A 84 -16.91 -25.08 16.29
C GLY A 84 -15.99 -24.94 17.51
N SER A 85 -14.78 -24.42 17.36
CA SER A 85 -13.86 -24.16 18.48
C SER A 85 -12.83 -23.07 18.16
N PRO A 86 -12.25 -22.41 19.19
CA PRO A 86 -11.14 -21.49 19.01
C PRO A 86 -9.95 -22.11 18.25
N ASP A 87 -9.55 -23.33 18.60
CA ASP A 87 -8.41 -24.00 17.98
C ASP A 87 -8.63 -24.24 16.48
N THR A 88 -9.83 -24.60 16.07
CA THR A 88 -10.16 -24.80 14.66
C THR A 88 -10.29 -23.46 13.92
N ALA A 89 -10.89 -22.46 14.59
CA ALA A 89 -11.05 -21.12 14.02
C ALA A 89 -9.70 -20.46 13.69
N ARG A 90 -8.66 -20.67 14.51
CA ARG A 90 -7.31 -20.10 14.31
C ARG A 90 -6.70 -20.41 12.95
N ARG A 91 -7.12 -21.47 12.30
CA ARG A 91 -6.64 -21.81 10.95
C ARG A 91 -7.07 -20.81 9.88
N TRP A 92 -8.13 -20.02 10.13
CA TRP A 92 -8.77 -19.10 9.20
C TRP A 92 -8.82 -17.66 9.67
N VAL A 93 -8.89 -17.46 10.97
CA VAL A 93 -8.99 -16.15 11.60
C VAL A 93 -8.29 -16.18 12.96
N LEU A 94 -7.48 -15.16 13.24
CA LEU A 94 -6.78 -15.01 14.51
C LEU A 94 -7.52 -14.01 15.41
N PRO A 95 -7.37 -14.14 16.76
CA PRO A 95 -7.86 -13.13 17.68
C PRO A 95 -7.14 -11.78 17.46
N PRO A 96 -7.72 -10.64 17.89
CA PRO A 96 -7.20 -9.31 17.59
C PRO A 96 -5.73 -9.07 17.95
N ASN A 97 -5.28 -9.61 19.07
CA ASN A 97 -3.90 -9.45 19.56
C ASN A 97 -2.85 -10.21 18.72
N GLU A 98 -3.27 -11.10 17.84
CA GLU A 98 -2.40 -11.91 16.98
C GLU A 98 -2.55 -11.58 15.49
N SER A 99 -3.65 -10.92 15.11
CA SER A 99 -3.96 -10.60 13.71
C SER A 99 -3.01 -9.57 13.13
N THR A 100 -2.38 -9.88 12.00
CA THR A 100 -1.56 -8.94 11.24
C THR A 100 -2.37 -7.86 10.54
N HIS A 101 -3.66 -8.07 10.29
CA HIS A 101 -4.56 -7.03 9.82
C HIS A 101 -4.75 -5.92 10.87
N VAL A 102 -4.88 -6.27 12.16
CA VAL A 102 -4.96 -5.29 13.26
C VAL A 102 -3.65 -4.51 13.43
N GLN A 103 -2.53 -5.12 13.05
CA GLN A 103 -1.22 -4.45 13.06
C GLN A 103 -0.98 -3.61 11.80
N GLY A 104 -1.91 -3.58 10.84
CA GLY A 104 -1.75 -2.93 9.55
C GLY A 104 -0.70 -3.59 8.63
N ARG A 105 -0.36 -4.86 8.87
CA ARG A 105 0.76 -5.58 8.24
C ARG A 105 0.33 -6.64 7.23
N ALA A 106 -0.97 -6.78 6.98
CA ALA A 106 -1.52 -7.73 6.02
C ALA A 106 -2.57 -7.08 5.12
N ILE A 107 -2.71 -7.64 3.93
CA ILE A 107 -3.79 -7.35 2.98
C ILE A 107 -4.36 -8.64 2.43
N ASP A 108 -5.68 -8.67 2.28
CA ASP A 108 -6.37 -9.66 1.48
C ASP A 108 -6.73 -9.03 0.14
N VAL A 109 -6.39 -9.68 -0.94
CA VAL A 109 -6.57 -9.14 -2.30
C VAL A 109 -7.53 -9.98 -3.13
N GLY A 110 -8.11 -9.36 -4.13
CA GLY A 110 -8.96 -9.98 -5.13
C GLY A 110 -8.86 -9.29 -6.49
N PRO A 111 -9.46 -9.89 -7.52
CA PRO A 111 -9.98 -11.27 -7.58
C PRO A 111 -8.84 -12.32 -7.59
N GLU A 112 -9.16 -13.60 -7.61
CA GLU A 112 -8.15 -14.67 -7.62
C GLU A 112 -7.11 -14.51 -8.75
N GLN A 113 -7.52 -14.01 -9.90
CA GLN A 113 -6.59 -13.69 -11.00
C GLN A 113 -5.53 -12.68 -10.57
N GLY A 114 -5.93 -11.61 -9.87
CA GLY A 114 -5.02 -10.60 -9.34
C GLY A 114 -4.11 -11.16 -8.25
N ALA A 115 -4.65 -11.98 -7.34
CA ALA A 115 -3.87 -12.64 -6.31
C ALA A 115 -2.80 -13.58 -6.89
N ARG A 116 -3.12 -14.35 -7.91
CA ARG A 116 -2.14 -15.20 -8.62
C ARG A 116 -1.06 -14.37 -9.31
N TRP A 117 -1.44 -13.24 -9.91
CA TRP A 117 -0.47 -12.32 -10.49
C TRP A 117 0.46 -11.74 -9.40
N LEU A 118 -0.11 -11.35 -8.24
CA LEU A 118 0.65 -10.82 -7.12
C LEU A 118 1.58 -11.89 -6.51
N GLU A 119 1.14 -13.13 -6.40
CA GLU A 119 1.98 -14.26 -5.96
C GLU A 119 3.20 -14.46 -6.89
N ALA A 120 3.01 -14.31 -8.21
CA ALA A 120 4.10 -14.47 -9.18
C ALA A 120 5.05 -13.24 -9.26
N ASN A 121 4.58 -12.04 -8.94
CA ASN A 121 5.31 -10.80 -9.16
C ASN A 121 5.63 -10.01 -7.89
N GLY A 122 4.93 -10.27 -6.79
CA GLY A 122 4.93 -9.46 -5.56
C GLY A 122 6.29 -9.32 -4.90
N THR A 123 7.19 -10.31 -5.05
CA THR A 123 8.56 -10.24 -4.55
C THR A 123 9.34 -9.01 -5.04
N ARG A 124 8.99 -8.47 -6.21
CA ARG A 124 9.59 -7.22 -6.73
C ARG A 124 9.43 -6.05 -5.75
N TRP A 125 8.42 -6.10 -4.90
CA TRP A 125 8.12 -5.11 -3.87
C TRP A 125 8.19 -5.68 -2.44
N GLY A 126 8.61 -6.93 -2.29
CA GLY A 126 8.70 -7.60 -0.98
C GLY A 126 7.39 -8.21 -0.49
N LEU A 127 6.35 -8.23 -1.34
CA LEU A 127 5.04 -8.81 -1.02
C LEU A 127 5.04 -10.32 -1.28
N CYS A 128 4.62 -11.08 -0.26
CA CYS A 128 4.56 -12.54 -0.33
C CYS A 128 3.23 -13.06 0.20
N ARG A 129 2.70 -14.08 -0.46
CA ARG A 129 1.61 -14.88 0.09
C ARG A 129 2.13 -15.66 1.30
N THR A 130 1.42 -15.59 2.44
CA THR A 130 1.92 -16.11 3.72
C THR A 130 1.41 -17.51 4.04
N TYR A 131 0.16 -17.84 3.67
CA TYR A 131 -0.50 -19.11 4.02
C TYR A 131 -0.86 -19.95 2.80
N GLU A 132 -0.78 -21.29 2.96
CA GLU A 132 -1.18 -22.22 1.90
C GLU A 132 -2.69 -22.25 1.68
N ASN A 133 -3.47 -22.16 2.76
CA ASN A 133 -4.94 -22.20 2.72
C ASN A 133 -5.59 -20.88 2.30
N GLU A 134 -4.86 -19.75 2.27
CA GLU A 134 -5.37 -18.41 1.95
C GLU A 134 -4.66 -17.85 0.71
N TRP A 135 -5.23 -18.08 -0.48
CA TRP A 135 -4.67 -17.58 -1.74
C TRP A 135 -4.70 -16.04 -1.85
N TRP A 136 -5.50 -15.37 -1.02
CA TRP A 136 -5.72 -13.92 -1.03
C TRP A 136 -4.81 -13.15 -0.08
N HIS A 137 -4.19 -13.81 0.92
CA HIS A 137 -3.49 -13.15 2.03
C HIS A 137 -2.02 -12.88 1.72
N PHE A 138 -1.63 -11.60 1.76
CA PHE A 138 -0.27 -11.14 1.47
C PHE A 138 0.27 -10.22 2.57
N GLU A 139 1.56 -10.32 2.82
CA GLU A 139 2.30 -9.50 3.76
C GLU A 139 3.63 -9.02 3.16
N LEU A 140 4.17 -7.91 3.71
CA LEU A 140 5.51 -7.43 3.38
C LEU A 140 6.52 -8.16 4.26
N VAL A 141 7.09 -9.26 3.80
CA VAL A 141 7.93 -10.16 4.62
C VAL A 141 9.34 -10.36 4.06
N THR A 142 9.67 -9.72 2.95
CA THR A 142 11.03 -9.70 2.42
C THR A 142 11.38 -8.31 1.89
N VAL A 143 12.64 -8.09 1.55
CA VAL A 143 13.06 -6.87 0.85
C VAL A 143 12.63 -6.93 -0.61
N PRO A 144 12.43 -5.77 -1.28
CA PRO A 144 12.15 -5.74 -2.72
C PRO A 144 13.19 -6.54 -3.53
N GLY A 145 12.69 -7.48 -4.34
CA GLY A 145 13.53 -8.40 -5.12
C GLY A 145 14.09 -9.58 -4.33
N GLY A 146 13.76 -9.71 -3.05
CA GLY A 146 14.17 -10.84 -2.21
C GLY A 146 13.36 -12.10 -2.49
N THR A 147 13.64 -13.14 -1.70
CA THR A 147 12.94 -14.43 -1.78
C THR A 147 11.87 -14.51 -0.69
N CYS A 148 10.67 -14.92 -1.05
CA CYS A 148 9.64 -15.21 -0.07
C CYS A 148 10.02 -16.38 0.82
N PRO A 149 9.75 -16.32 2.13
CA PRO A 149 9.88 -17.48 3.01
C PRO A 149 8.90 -18.59 2.59
N PRO A 150 9.12 -19.84 3.00
CA PRO A 150 8.13 -20.90 2.87
C PRO A 150 6.81 -20.47 3.50
N ARG A 151 5.71 -20.78 2.82
CA ARG A 151 4.38 -20.50 3.36
C ARG A 151 4.09 -21.40 4.57
N LEU A 152 3.36 -20.85 5.52
CA LEU A 152 2.78 -21.62 6.62
C LEU A 152 1.54 -22.40 6.11
N PRO A 153 1.24 -23.58 6.66
CA PRO A 153 0.03 -24.33 6.30
C PRO A 153 -1.24 -23.49 6.45
N ASP A 154 -1.38 -22.78 7.57
CA ASP A 154 -2.48 -21.87 7.88
C ASP A 154 -2.07 -20.85 8.97
N ALA A 155 -3.01 -20.00 9.37
CA ALA A 155 -2.74 -18.92 10.33
C ALA A 155 -2.44 -19.42 11.76
N SER A 156 -2.81 -20.65 12.12
CA SER A 156 -2.54 -21.20 13.47
C SER A 156 -1.05 -21.53 13.73
N ASP A 157 -0.24 -21.58 12.67
CA ASP A 157 1.20 -21.85 12.74
C ASP A 157 2.07 -20.60 12.92
N ARG A 158 1.45 -19.46 13.18
CA ARG A 158 2.11 -18.17 13.34
C ARG A 158 2.68 -17.96 14.73
#